data_6599e3714cd3396ad2cfb3c0accbed26
#
_entry.id   6599e3714cd3396ad2cfb3c0accbed26
#
_cell.length_a   1.000
_cell.length_b   1.000
_cell.length_c   1.000
_cell.angle_alpha   90.00
_cell.angle_beta   90.00
_cell.angle_gamma   90.00
#
_symmetry.space_group_name_H-M   'P 1'
#
loop_
_entity.id
_entity.type
_entity.pdbx_description
1 polymer ?
#
loop_
_entity_poly.entity_id
_entity_poly.type
_entity_poly.pdbx_seq_one_letter_code
_entity_poly.pdbx_strand_id
1 'polypeptide(L)'
;MQRFLLLSAADQRLSFTQTAERRGLVASSVEKDFWVCWTLGQLFSLPGLASHLTFKGGTSLSKAWGLIDRFSEDIDLTIARTVLGFGGESSPERAPSGKQRAKRLKALKAACRAYVEGPVKQALEERTVAVLGNNGWTLTLDADDPDGQTLLFNYPSHFQVLEGRYVAPTVKIEFGARADPWPTEARVIRPIVAEVLPQAFVNAGYPVQALLPKRTFWEKAMLLHEETFRPANKPRRARMARHYYDLHTS
;
A
#
# COMPACT_ATOMS: atom_id res chain seq x y z
N MET A 1 8.97 14.85 -6.40
CA MET A 1 9.05 14.74 -4.93
C MET A 1 10.45 14.93 -4.36
N GLN A 2 11.53 14.55 -5.04
CA GLN A 2 12.91 14.77 -4.53
C GLN A 2 13.18 16.22 -4.14
N ARG A 3 12.78 17.21 -4.97
CA ARG A 3 12.94 18.64 -4.64
C ARG A 3 12.25 19.02 -3.33
N PHE A 4 11.08 18.48 -3.04
CA PHE A 4 10.36 18.74 -1.79
C PHE A 4 11.13 18.22 -0.57
N LEU A 5 11.76 17.05 -0.68
CA LEU A 5 12.60 16.47 0.38
C LEU A 5 13.89 17.27 0.65
N LEU A 6 14.31 18.14 -0.27
CA LEU A 6 15.46 19.05 -0.09
C LEU A 6 15.09 20.36 0.63
N LEU A 7 13.80 20.63 0.83
CA LEU A 7 13.36 21.76 1.63
C LEU A 7 13.76 21.59 3.10
N SER A 8 13.87 22.70 3.84
CA SER A 8 14.08 22.62 5.28
C SER A 8 12.94 21.89 5.98
N ALA A 9 13.20 21.27 7.14
CA ALA A 9 12.16 20.63 7.94
C ALA A 9 11.01 21.61 8.30
N ALA A 10 11.35 22.88 8.52
CA ALA A 10 10.37 23.93 8.79
C ALA A 10 9.46 24.20 7.57
N ASP A 11 10.04 24.26 6.37
CA ASP A 11 9.27 24.50 5.13
C ASP A 11 8.41 23.30 4.76
N GLN A 12 8.92 22.08 4.95
CA GLN A 12 8.12 20.86 4.76
C GLN A 12 6.92 20.84 5.71
N ARG A 13 7.16 21.07 7.01
CA ARG A 13 6.12 21.16 8.04
C ARG A 13 5.09 22.23 7.71
N LEU A 14 5.55 23.44 7.33
CA LEU A 14 4.65 24.53 6.92
C LEU A 14 3.79 24.15 5.73
N SER A 15 4.37 23.49 4.72
CA SER A 15 3.65 23.02 3.53
C SER A 15 2.54 22.03 3.89
N PHE A 16 2.80 21.07 4.78
CA PHE A 16 1.79 20.12 5.27
C PHE A 16 0.69 20.83 6.07
N THR A 17 1.05 21.80 6.93
CA THR A 17 0.09 22.55 7.73
C THR A 17 -0.83 23.41 6.85
N GLN A 18 -0.28 24.17 5.90
CA GLN A 18 -1.07 24.99 4.96
C GLN A 18 -1.99 24.14 4.08
N THR A 19 -1.51 22.96 3.67
CA THR A 19 -2.33 22.01 2.89
C THR A 19 -3.47 21.47 3.73
N ALA A 20 -3.21 21.12 4.99
CA ALA A 20 -4.20 20.64 5.94
C ALA A 20 -5.32 21.67 6.16
N GLU A 21 -4.95 22.93 6.40
CA GLU A 21 -5.89 24.04 6.57
C GLU A 21 -6.80 24.22 5.33
N ARG A 22 -6.21 24.21 4.11
CA ARG A 22 -6.97 24.37 2.86
C ARG A 22 -7.90 23.20 2.56
N ARG A 23 -7.58 22.00 3.02
CA ARG A 23 -8.35 20.77 2.74
C ARG A 23 -9.22 20.32 3.92
N GLY A 24 -9.19 21.03 5.06
CA GLY A 24 -9.90 20.60 6.27
C GLY A 24 -9.38 19.28 6.85
N LEU A 25 -8.08 19.02 6.72
CA LEU A 25 -7.44 17.79 7.14
C LEU A 25 -6.52 18.03 8.36
N VAL A 26 -6.03 16.95 8.97
CA VAL A 26 -4.97 17.01 9.98
C VAL A 26 -3.62 17.00 9.29
N ALA A 27 -2.68 17.87 9.72
CA ALA A 27 -1.37 18.01 9.06
C ALA A 27 -0.56 16.70 9.03
N SER A 28 -0.64 15.88 10.09
CA SER A 28 0.00 14.55 10.11
C SER A 28 -0.60 13.58 9.11
N SER A 29 -1.88 13.73 8.74
CA SER A 29 -2.50 12.93 7.67
C SER A 29 -2.01 13.37 6.29
N VAL A 30 -1.79 14.67 6.06
CA VAL A 30 -1.20 15.18 4.82
C VAL A 30 0.24 14.73 4.67
N GLU A 31 1.02 14.75 5.75
CA GLU A 31 2.38 14.19 5.78
C GLU A 31 2.37 12.69 5.45
N LYS A 32 1.49 11.93 6.08
CA LYS A 32 1.38 10.49 5.82
C LYS A 32 0.98 10.19 4.37
N ASP A 33 0.06 10.96 3.81
CA ASP A 33 -0.31 10.89 2.40
C ASP A 33 0.89 11.11 1.46
N PHE A 34 1.75 12.08 1.79
CA PHE A 34 3.00 12.29 1.07
C PHE A 34 3.88 11.04 1.11
N TRP A 35 4.09 10.46 2.30
CA TRP A 35 4.93 9.27 2.45
C TRP A 35 4.33 8.01 1.84
N VAL A 36 3.01 7.85 1.82
CA VAL A 36 2.33 6.79 1.06
C VAL A 36 2.63 6.91 -0.43
N CYS A 37 2.45 8.09 -1.01
CA CYS A 37 2.74 8.33 -2.43
C CYS A 37 4.23 8.17 -2.74
N TRP A 38 5.11 8.64 -1.85
CA TRP A 38 6.56 8.48 -1.99
C TRP A 38 6.95 7.00 -2.00
N THR A 39 6.48 6.22 -1.02
CA THR A 39 6.77 4.79 -0.90
C THR A 39 6.30 4.00 -2.12
N LEU A 40 5.08 4.26 -2.59
CA LEU A 40 4.57 3.69 -3.84
C LEU A 40 5.48 4.05 -5.02
N GLY A 41 5.89 5.32 -5.11
CA GLY A 41 6.81 5.77 -6.16
C GLY A 41 8.15 5.05 -6.12
N GLN A 42 8.72 4.78 -4.94
CA GLN A 42 9.95 4.00 -4.83
C GLN A 42 9.72 2.55 -5.27
N LEU A 43 8.68 1.88 -4.78
CA LEU A 43 8.34 0.49 -5.12
C LEU A 43 8.14 0.31 -6.63
N PHE A 44 7.36 1.19 -7.27
CA PHE A 44 7.09 1.14 -8.71
C PHE A 44 8.26 1.65 -9.59
N SER A 45 9.35 2.11 -8.99
CA SER A 45 10.59 2.41 -9.69
C SER A 45 11.70 1.37 -9.49
N LEU A 46 11.48 0.31 -8.70
CA LEU A 46 12.47 -0.73 -8.48
C LEU A 46 12.64 -1.62 -9.71
N PRO A 47 13.86 -1.71 -10.29
CA PRO A 47 14.13 -2.59 -11.43
C PRO A 47 13.81 -4.05 -11.09
N GLY A 48 13.16 -4.76 -12.01
CA GLY A 48 12.82 -6.18 -11.86
C GLY A 48 11.66 -6.46 -10.89
N LEU A 49 11.24 -5.49 -10.06
CA LEU A 49 10.10 -5.65 -9.15
C LEU A 49 8.85 -4.91 -9.66
N ALA A 50 9.00 -3.69 -10.15
CA ALA A 50 7.89 -2.81 -10.53
C ALA A 50 6.87 -3.45 -11.48
N SER A 51 7.34 -4.19 -12.48
CA SER A 51 6.50 -4.90 -13.47
C SER A 51 5.70 -6.06 -12.89
N HIS A 52 6.00 -6.49 -11.68
CA HIS A 52 5.35 -7.59 -10.97
C HIS A 52 4.44 -7.13 -9.84
N LEU A 53 4.33 -5.82 -9.64
CA LEU A 53 3.47 -5.23 -8.62
C LEU A 53 2.15 -4.70 -9.21
N THR A 54 1.07 -4.91 -8.48
CA THR A 54 -0.22 -4.28 -8.75
C THR A 54 -0.74 -3.61 -7.49
N PHE A 55 -0.99 -2.30 -7.59
CA PHE A 55 -1.56 -1.49 -6.51
C PHE A 55 -3.07 -1.69 -6.44
N LYS A 56 -3.59 -1.98 -5.26
CA LYS A 56 -5.00 -2.27 -5.03
C LYS A 56 -5.53 -1.70 -3.71
N GLY A 57 -6.71 -2.14 -3.31
CA GLY A 57 -7.29 -1.80 -2.00
C GLY A 57 -7.90 -0.40 -1.92
N GLY A 58 -8.16 0.05 -0.70
CA GLY A 58 -8.80 1.35 -0.45
C GLY A 58 -7.95 2.53 -0.90
N THR A 59 -6.65 2.47 -0.65
CA THR A 59 -5.73 3.54 -1.04
C THR A 59 -5.62 3.67 -2.56
N SER A 60 -5.73 2.55 -3.31
CA SER A 60 -5.83 2.60 -4.77
C SER A 60 -7.12 3.26 -5.25
N LEU A 61 -8.28 2.95 -4.64
CA LEU A 61 -9.55 3.61 -4.98
C LEU A 61 -9.48 5.11 -4.76
N SER A 62 -8.84 5.57 -3.68
CA SER A 62 -8.66 7.00 -3.41
C SER A 62 -7.62 7.64 -4.34
N LYS A 63 -6.39 7.11 -4.37
CA LYS A 63 -5.24 7.78 -5.02
C LYS A 63 -5.14 7.59 -6.53
N ALA A 64 -5.46 6.39 -7.02
CA ALA A 64 -5.36 6.10 -8.44
C ALA A 64 -6.66 6.40 -9.20
N TRP A 65 -7.80 6.29 -8.52
CA TRP A 65 -9.12 6.37 -9.15
C TRP A 65 -9.97 7.55 -8.70
N GLY A 66 -9.70 8.17 -7.54
CA GLY A 66 -10.48 9.28 -7.02
C GLY A 66 -11.94 8.91 -6.69
N LEU A 67 -12.20 7.65 -6.33
CA LEU A 67 -13.55 7.13 -6.12
C LEU A 67 -14.02 7.20 -4.67
N ILE A 68 -13.10 7.35 -3.71
CA ILE A 68 -13.42 7.47 -2.30
C ILE A 68 -12.67 8.65 -1.68
N ASP A 69 -13.35 9.41 -0.82
CA ASP A 69 -12.80 10.61 -0.16
C ASP A 69 -12.28 10.34 1.25
N ARG A 70 -12.52 9.14 1.80
CA ARG A 70 -11.98 8.81 3.11
C ARG A 70 -10.46 8.66 3.09
N PHE A 71 -9.81 9.07 4.16
CA PHE A 71 -8.39 8.83 4.35
C PHE A 71 -8.08 7.33 4.35
N SER A 72 -7.13 6.93 3.53
CA SER A 72 -6.64 5.55 3.41
C SER A 72 -5.11 5.59 3.38
N GLU A 73 -4.49 4.84 4.27
CA GLU A 73 -3.08 4.99 4.62
C GLU A 73 -2.24 3.73 4.41
N ASP A 74 -2.91 2.58 4.24
CA ASP A 74 -2.25 1.31 4.01
C ASP A 74 -1.99 1.13 2.50
N ILE A 75 -0.84 0.59 2.14
CA ILE A 75 -0.50 0.22 0.77
C ILE A 75 -0.76 -1.27 0.58
N ASP A 76 -1.74 -1.60 -0.23
CA ASP A 76 -2.05 -2.98 -0.61
C ASP A 76 -1.45 -3.31 -1.98
N LEU A 77 -0.59 -4.32 -2.07
CA LEU A 77 0.09 -4.74 -3.29
C LEU A 77 -0.11 -6.22 -3.58
N THR A 78 -0.37 -6.54 -4.82
CA THR A 78 -0.28 -7.93 -5.31
C THR A 78 1.03 -8.13 -6.04
N ILE A 79 1.77 -9.20 -5.67
CA ILE A 79 2.94 -9.68 -6.38
C ILE A 79 2.48 -10.72 -7.41
N ALA A 80 2.89 -10.59 -8.66
CA ALA A 80 2.58 -11.55 -9.70
C ALA A 80 3.13 -12.94 -9.35
N ARG A 81 2.29 -13.97 -9.40
CA ARG A 81 2.66 -15.35 -9.03
C ARG A 81 3.78 -15.92 -9.87
N THR A 82 3.94 -15.42 -11.09
CA THR A 82 4.97 -15.86 -12.04
C THR A 82 6.38 -15.61 -11.51
N VAL A 83 6.64 -14.47 -10.86
CA VAL A 83 7.95 -14.18 -10.27
C VAL A 83 8.26 -15.08 -9.07
N LEU A 84 7.23 -15.65 -8.45
CA LEU A 84 7.32 -16.59 -7.33
C LEU A 84 7.37 -18.06 -7.79
N GLY A 85 7.38 -18.34 -9.11
CA GLY A 85 7.41 -19.69 -9.67
C GLY A 85 6.05 -20.40 -9.72
N PHE A 86 4.94 -19.67 -9.54
CA PHE A 86 3.59 -20.23 -9.52
C PHE A 86 2.74 -19.81 -10.73
N GLY A 87 3.38 -19.71 -11.91
CA GLY A 87 2.70 -19.43 -13.18
C GLY A 87 2.32 -20.71 -13.94
N GLY A 88 1.45 -20.59 -14.94
CA GLY A 88 1.06 -21.69 -15.84
C GLY A 88 0.59 -22.94 -15.10
N GLU A 89 1.19 -24.08 -15.40
CA GLU A 89 0.82 -25.38 -14.80
C GLU A 89 1.12 -25.47 -13.29
N SER A 90 2.00 -24.61 -12.75
CA SER A 90 2.32 -24.54 -11.32
C SER A 90 1.28 -23.73 -10.53
N SER A 91 0.33 -23.06 -11.19
CA SER A 91 -0.67 -22.23 -10.50
C SER A 91 -1.57 -23.08 -9.59
N PRO A 92 -2.04 -22.55 -8.47
CA PRO A 92 -2.97 -23.26 -7.58
C PRO A 92 -4.28 -23.66 -8.27
N GLU A 93 -4.75 -22.87 -9.24
CA GLU A 93 -6.00 -23.11 -9.98
C GLU A 93 -5.93 -24.34 -10.90
N ARG A 94 -4.73 -24.65 -11.41
CA ARG A 94 -4.47 -25.81 -12.29
C ARG A 94 -4.08 -27.07 -11.51
N ALA A 95 -4.23 -27.04 -10.19
CA ALA A 95 -3.96 -28.23 -9.40
C ALA A 95 -4.99 -29.35 -9.70
N PRO A 96 -4.54 -30.61 -9.86
CA PRO A 96 -5.42 -31.72 -10.23
C PRO A 96 -6.40 -32.14 -9.13
N SER A 97 -6.23 -31.67 -7.90
CA SER A 97 -7.12 -31.95 -6.76
C SER A 97 -7.14 -30.84 -5.73
N GLY A 98 -8.18 -30.79 -4.89
CA GLY A 98 -8.29 -29.85 -3.78
C GLY A 98 -7.10 -29.93 -2.80
N LYS A 99 -6.60 -31.14 -2.52
CA LYS A 99 -5.40 -31.35 -1.68
C LYS A 99 -4.16 -30.74 -2.31
N GLN A 100 -3.94 -30.94 -3.59
CA GLN A 100 -2.84 -30.34 -4.34
C GLN A 100 -2.95 -28.81 -4.40
N ARG A 101 -4.18 -28.29 -4.64
CA ARG A 101 -4.47 -26.86 -4.61
C ARG A 101 -4.09 -26.24 -3.27
N ALA A 102 -4.53 -26.85 -2.17
CA ALA A 102 -4.20 -26.39 -0.82
C ALA A 102 -2.68 -26.40 -0.56
N LYS A 103 -1.96 -27.44 -1.02
CA LYS A 103 -0.50 -27.53 -0.95
C LYS A 103 0.16 -26.38 -1.73
N ARG A 104 -0.28 -26.12 -2.98
CA ARG A 104 0.26 -25.03 -3.81
C ARG A 104 -0.03 -23.65 -3.20
N LEU A 105 -1.21 -23.42 -2.64
CA LEU A 105 -1.54 -22.17 -1.95
C LEU A 105 -0.65 -21.93 -0.72
N LYS A 106 -0.37 -22.98 0.06
CA LYS A 106 0.55 -22.89 1.21
C LYS A 106 1.98 -22.58 0.75
N ALA A 107 2.43 -23.22 -0.31
CA ALA A 107 3.76 -22.98 -0.89
C ALA A 107 3.87 -21.57 -1.50
N LEU A 108 2.84 -21.09 -2.21
CA LEU A 108 2.77 -19.72 -2.75
C LEU A 108 2.87 -18.68 -1.64
N LYS A 109 2.15 -18.90 -0.52
CA LYS A 109 2.21 -18.01 0.65
C LYS A 109 3.63 -17.95 1.24
N ALA A 110 4.29 -19.11 1.40
CA ALA A 110 5.65 -19.17 1.89
C ALA A 110 6.66 -18.51 0.92
N ALA A 111 6.50 -18.70 -0.38
CA ALA A 111 7.33 -18.03 -1.38
C ALA A 111 7.14 -16.51 -1.38
N CYS A 112 5.89 -16.04 -1.25
CA CYS A 112 5.59 -14.61 -1.14
C CYS A 112 6.25 -14.01 0.11
N ARG A 113 6.13 -14.67 1.26
CA ARG A 113 6.80 -14.26 2.49
C ARG A 113 8.31 -14.13 2.29
N ALA A 114 8.98 -15.17 1.81
CA ALA A 114 10.42 -15.16 1.58
C ALA A 114 10.84 -14.04 0.61
N TYR A 115 10.03 -13.77 -0.42
CA TYR A 115 10.29 -12.72 -1.39
C TYR A 115 10.15 -11.32 -0.77
N VAL A 116 9.18 -11.11 0.13
CA VAL A 116 9.00 -9.85 0.87
C VAL A 116 10.11 -9.64 1.89
N GLU A 117 10.44 -10.68 2.70
CA GLU A 117 11.50 -10.63 3.73
C GLU A 117 12.89 -10.40 3.16
N GLY A 118 13.17 -10.90 1.95
CA GLY A 118 14.45 -10.80 1.27
C GLY A 118 14.45 -9.73 0.17
N PRO A 119 14.24 -10.12 -1.12
CA PRO A 119 14.44 -9.22 -2.26
C PRO A 119 13.68 -7.90 -2.20
N VAL A 120 12.40 -7.90 -1.78
CA VAL A 120 11.59 -6.69 -1.75
C VAL A 120 12.09 -5.73 -0.67
N LYS A 121 12.29 -6.24 0.55
CA LYS A 121 12.77 -5.43 1.67
C LYS A 121 14.14 -4.83 1.38
N GLN A 122 15.09 -5.67 0.92
CA GLN A 122 16.45 -5.23 0.58
C GLN A 122 16.42 -4.14 -0.50
N ALA A 123 15.72 -4.35 -1.61
CA ALA A 123 15.67 -3.37 -2.71
C ALA A 123 15.04 -2.04 -2.27
N LEU A 124 13.99 -2.09 -1.42
CA LEU A 124 13.37 -0.88 -0.89
C LEU A 124 14.29 -0.16 0.11
N GLU A 125 15.03 -0.90 0.95
CA GLU A 125 16.03 -0.33 1.87
C GLU A 125 17.15 0.38 1.10
N GLU A 126 17.77 -0.29 0.13
CA GLU A 126 18.82 0.29 -0.72
C GLU A 126 18.34 1.55 -1.43
N ARG A 127 17.10 1.52 -1.96
CA ARG A 127 16.48 2.66 -2.61
C ARG A 127 16.22 3.79 -1.64
N THR A 128 15.76 3.50 -0.43
CA THR A 128 15.50 4.48 0.62
C THR A 128 16.79 5.14 1.09
N VAL A 129 17.85 4.36 1.31
CA VAL A 129 19.20 4.89 1.62
C VAL A 129 19.68 5.84 0.54
N ALA A 130 19.52 5.48 -0.73
CA ALA A 130 19.96 6.32 -1.85
C ALA A 130 19.24 7.68 -1.92
N VAL A 131 18.01 7.78 -1.39
CA VAL A 131 17.20 9.01 -1.44
C VAL A 131 17.23 9.79 -0.14
N LEU A 132 17.14 9.11 1.01
CA LEU A 132 17.01 9.73 2.34
C LEU A 132 18.29 9.67 3.19
N GLY A 133 19.30 8.90 2.75
CA GLY A 133 20.45 8.57 3.60
C GLY A 133 20.11 7.48 4.62
N ASN A 134 21.00 7.29 5.61
CA ASN A 134 20.92 6.18 6.56
C ASN A 134 20.10 6.46 7.84
N ASN A 135 19.65 7.68 8.04
CA ASN A 135 19.10 8.11 9.33
C ASN A 135 17.64 8.60 9.21
N GLY A 136 16.92 8.53 10.31
CA GLY A 136 15.59 9.13 10.46
C GLY A 136 14.43 8.24 9.97
N TRP A 137 14.69 7.04 9.48
CA TRP A 137 13.68 6.09 9.05
C TRP A 137 14.04 4.65 9.43
N THR A 138 13.06 3.76 9.43
CA THR A 138 13.27 2.31 9.57
C THR A 138 12.33 1.55 8.63
N LEU A 139 12.75 0.37 8.19
CA LEU A 139 11.93 -0.57 7.43
C LEU A 139 12.00 -1.95 8.10
N THR A 140 10.89 -2.39 8.68
CA THR A 140 10.81 -3.64 9.45
C THR A 140 9.67 -4.51 8.97
N LEU A 141 9.74 -5.81 9.26
CA LEU A 141 8.59 -6.68 9.14
C LEU A 141 7.57 -6.36 10.23
N ASP A 142 6.29 -6.48 9.91
CA ASP A 142 5.21 -6.38 10.89
C ASP A 142 5.14 -7.66 11.72
N ALA A 143 5.49 -7.58 12.99
CA ALA A 143 5.46 -8.73 13.91
C ALA A 143 4.03 -9.24 14.17
N ASP A 144 3.02 -8.39 13.97
CA ASP A 144 1.61 -8.74 14.17
C ASP A 144 0.99 -9.39 12.90
N ASP A 145 1.71 -9.42 11.76
CA ASP A 145 1.28 -10.12 10.56
C ASP A 145 1.65 -11.62 10.63
N PRO A 146 0.66 -12.52 10.86
CA PRO A 146 0.93 -13.95 10.93
C PRO A 146 1.39 -14.55 9.60
N ASP A 147 1.18 -13.83 8.51
CA ASP A 147 1.57 -14.25 7.17
C ASP A 147 2.99 -13.81 6.81
N GLY A 148 3.56 -12.84 7.55
CA GLY A 148 4.89 -12.32 7.34
C GLY A 148 5.07 -11.65 5.95
N GLN A 149 4.02 -11.01 5.45
CA GLN A 149 3.98 -10.38 4.12
C GLN A 149 3.84 -8.86 4.21
N THR A 150 3.99 -8.29 5.41
CA THR A 150 3.81 -6.87 5.67
C THR A 150 5.13 -6.22 6.08
N LEU A 151 5.44 -5.09 5.44
CA LEU A 151 6.52 -4.19 5.83
C LEU A 151 5.95 -2.94 6.48
N LEU A 152 6.64 -2.44 7.50
CA LEU A 152 6.39 -1.19 8.18
C LEU A 152 7.50 -0.20 7.85
N PHE A 153 7.18 0.84 7.11
CA PHE A 153 8.10 1.95 6.83
C PHE A 153 7.81 3.09 7.79
N ASN A 154 8.64 3.26 8.82
CA ASN A 154 8.61 4.41 9.71
C ASN A 154 9.40 5.54 9.07
N TYR A 155 8.70 6.60 8.69
CA TYR A 155 9.28 7.74 7.98
C TYR A 155 9.70 8.87 8.93
N PRO A 156 10.62 9.76 8.53
CA PRO A 156 11.02 10.92 9.33
C PRO A 156 9.87 11.94 9.41
N SER A 157 9.12 11.91 10.51
CA SER A 157 7.97 12.78 10.72
C SER A 157 8.38 14.14 11.31
N HIS A 158 7.72 15.20 10.81
CA HIS A 158 7.83 16.57 11.32
C HIS A 158 6.82 16.87 12.43
N PHE A 159 5.93 15.93 12.74
CA PHE A 159 4.89 16.08 13.77
C PHE A 159 5.13 15.10 14.91
N GLN A 160 5.04 15.61 16.14
CA GLN A 160 5.16 14.75 17.33
C GLN A 160 4.00 13.78 17.40
N VAL A 161 4.30 12.53 17.71
CA VAL A 161 3.30 11.52 18.05
C VAL A 161 2.79 11.85 19.46
N LEU A 162 1.60 12.44 19.55
CA LEU A 162 0.92 12.60 20.83
C LEU A 162 0.19 11.30 21.15
N GLU A 163 0.31 10.81 22.39
CA GLU A 163 -0.46 9.64 22.87
C GLU A 163 -1.95 9.85 22.58
N GLY A 164 -2.58 8.80 22.01
CA GLY A 164 -4.00 8.85 21.62
C GLY A 164 -4.30 9.36 20.21
N ARG A 165 -3.30 9.76 19.40
CA ARG A 165 -3.54 10.10 17.99
C ARG A 165 -3.65 8.84 17.11
N TYR A 166 -4.67 8.85 16.24
CA TYR A 166 -4.99 7.75 15.32
C TYR A 166 -3.92 7.44 14.25
N VAL A 167 -3.09 8.43 13.90
CA VAL A 167 -2.15 8.33 12.77
C VAL A 167 -0.71 8.21 13.29
N ALA A 168 -0.17 6.99 13.27
CA ALA A 168 1.26 6.75 13.52
C ALA A 168 2.09 7.18 12.28
N PRO A 169 3.36 7.63 12.45
CA PRO A 169 4.27 7.98 11.37
C PRO A 169 4.85 6.73 10.66
N THR A 170 3.97 5.82 10.30
CA THR A 170 4.30 4.53 9.71
C THR A 170 3.43 4.29 8.50
N VAL A 171 4.01 3.96 7.35
CA VAL A 171 3.32 3.44 6.19
C VAL A 171 3.34 1.91 6.27
N LYS A 172 2.17 1.30 6.34
CA LYS A 172 2.00 -0.15 6.29
C LYS A 172 1.90 -0.60 4.84
N ILE A 173 2.75 -1.55 4.45
CA ILE A 173 2.85 -2.08 3.08
C ILE A 173 2.50 -3.56 3.12
N GLU A 174 1.28 -3.88 2.72
CA GLU A 174 0.76 -5.26 2.71
C GLU A 174 0.96 -5.88 1.34
N PHE A 175 1.67 -7.00 1.28
CA PHE A 175 1.87 -7.75 0.05
C PHE A 175 1.04 -9.02 0.06
N GLY A 176 0.67 -9.48 -1.14
CA GLY A 176 0.03 -10.76 -1.30
C GLY A 176 0.21 -11.28 -2.73
N ALA A 177 0.09 -12.60 -2.89
CA ALA A 177 0.17 -13.24 -4.21
C ALA A 177 -1.02 -14.15 -4.51
N ARG A 178 -2.02 -14.18 -3.61
CA ARG A 178 -3.18 -15.07 -3.75
C ARG A 178 -4.21 -14.57 -4.78
N ALA A 179 -4.41 -13.26 -4.86
CA ALA A 179 -5.31 -12.68 -5.85
C ALA A 179 -4.62 -12.54 -7.21
N ASP A 180 -5.39 -12.60 -8.29
CA ASP A 180 -4.87 -12.29 -9.61
C ASP A 180 -4.56 -10.79 -9.70
N PRO A 181 -3.41 -10.41 -10.32
CA PRO A 181 -2.97 -9.02 -10.38
C PRO A 181 -3.64 -8.21 -11.50
N TRP A 182 -4.74 -8.66 -12.10
CA TRP A 182 -5.38 -8.06 -13.25
C TRP A 182 -6.92 -8.13 -13.19
N PRO A 183 -7.65 -7.35 -13.98
CA PRO A 183 -7.19 -6.36 -14.95
C PRO A 183 -6.65 -5.09 -14.28
N THR A 184 -5.64 -4.46 -14.90
CA THR A 184 -4.97 -3.26 -14.39
C THR A 184 -4.92 -2.15 -15.42
N GLU A 185 -4.67 -0.93 -14.95
CA GLU A 185 -4.42 0.24 -15.77
C GLU A 185 -3.28 1.06 -15.16
N ALA A 186 -2.46 1.68 -16.02
CA ALA A 186 -1.45 2.62 -15.59
C ALA A 186 -2.10 3.92 -15.11
N ARG A 187 -1.84 4.31 -13.88
CA ARG A 187 -2.37 5.54 -13.26
C ARG A 187 -1.22 6.36 -12.70
N VAL A 188 -1.44 7.66 -12.58
CA VAL A 188 -0.46 8.56 -11.94
C VAL A 188 -1.02 9.00 -10.60
N ILE A 189 -0.34 8.64 -9.53
CA ILE A 189 -0.68 9.07 -8.17
C ILE A 189 0.10 10.32 -7.79
N ARG A 190 -0.52 11.18 -6.95
CA ARG A 190 0.09 12.39 -6.43
C ARG A 190 -0.27 12.58 -4.95
N PRO A 191 0.63 13.14 -4.12
CA PRO A 191 0.28 13.51 -2.77
C PRO A 191 -0.59 14.77 -2.74
N ILE A 192 -1.46 14.88 -1.75
CA ILE A 192 -2.38 16.02 -1.59
C ILE A 192 -1.61 17.35 -1.51
N VAL A 193 -0.45 17.35 -0.85
CA VAL A 193 0.40 18.55 -0.76
C VAL A 193 0.85 19.07 -2.13
N ALA A 194 1.07 18.20 -3.10
CA ALA A 194 1.44 18.59 -4.46
C ALA A 194 0.26 19.11 -5.30
N GLU A 195 -0.97 18.75 -4.94
CA GLU A 195 -2.18 19.31 -5.57
C GLU A 195 -2.44 20.74 -5.09
N VAL A 196 -2.12 21.04 -3.83
CA VAL A 196 -2.36 22.35 -3.21
C VAL A 196 -1.19 23.31 -3.44
N LEU A 197 0.05 22.80 -3.46
CA LEU A 197 1.28 23.57 -3.62
C LEU A 197 2.13 23.01 -4.78
N PRO A 198 1.63 23.05 -6.03
CA PRO A 198 2.32 22.43 -7.18
C PRO A 198 3.71 23.01 -7.44
N GLN A 199 3.93 24.28 -7.10
CA GLN A 199 5.22 24.97 -7.26
C GLN A 199 6.36 24.38 -6.40
N ALA A 200 6.03 23.67 -5.31
CA ALA A 200 7.02 22.98 -4.48
C ALA A 200 7.57 21.71 -5.14
N PHE A 201 6.98 21.28 -6.27
CA PHE A 201 7.30 20.05 -6.96
C PHE A 201 7.68 20.30 -8.42
N VAL A 202 8.77 19.70 -8.87
CA VAL A 202 9.11 19.69 -10.31
C VAL A 202 8.31 18.57 -11.01
N ASN A 203 8.18 17.44 -10.35
CA ASN A 203 7.39 16.30 -10.81
C ASN A 203 6.82 15.58 -9.59
N ALA A 204 5.53 15.73 -9.37
CA ALA A 204 4.85 15.21 -8.19
C ALA A 204 4.22 13.82 -8.41
N GLY A 205 4.07 13.42 -9.68
CA GLY A 205 3.35 12.20 -10.05
C GLY A 205 4.26 10.98 -10.17
N TYR A 206 3.77 9.86 -9.68
CA TYR A 206 4.38 8.54 -9.90
C TYR A 206 3.43 7.63 -10.69
N PRO A 207 3.91 6.99 -11.77
CA PRO A 207 3.14 5.96 -12.44
C PRO A 207 3.08 4.70 -11.58
N VAL A 208 1.89 4.12 -11.49
CA VAL A 208 1.63 2.84 -10.81
C VAL A 208 0.72 1.99 -11.68
N GLN A 209 0.85 0.67 -11.61
CA GLN A 209 -0.14 -0.26 -12.15
C GLN A 209 -1.21 -0.50 -11.10
N ALA A 210 -2.41 0.04 -11.32
CA ALA A 210 -3.51 -0.06 -10.38
C ALA A 210 -4.57 -1.07 -10.86
N LEU A 211 -5.04 -1.91 -9.95
CA LEU A 211 -6.15 -2.83 -10.19
C LEU A 211 -7.42 -2.04 -10.53
N LEU A 212 -8.16 -2.47 -11.54
CA LEU A 212 -9.40 -1.77 -11.92
C LEU A 212 -10.40 -1.72 -10.76
N PRO A 213 -11.13 -0.60 -10.57
CA PRO A 213 -12.08 -0.42 -9.47
C PRO A 213 -13.12 -1.53 -9.38
N LYS A 214 -13.66 -1.97 -10.52
CA LYS A 214 -14.62 -3.07 -10.60
C LYS A 214 -14.09 -4.35 -9.94
N ARG A 215 -12.80 -4.66 -10.07
CA ARG A 215 -12.19 -5.83 -9.42
C ARG A 215 -12.10 -5.63 -7.92
N THR A 216 -11.65 -4.45 -7.47
CA THR A 216 -11.59 -4.09 -6.05
C THR A 216 -12.98 -4.11 -5.41
N PHE A 217 -14.02 -3.64 -6.12
CA PHE A 217 -15.41 -3.73 -5.70
C PHE A 217 -15.80 -5.19 -5.39
N TRP A 218 -15.57 -6.10 -6.32
CA TRP A 218 -15.92 -7.51 -6.13
C TRP A 218 -15.10 -8.18 -5.02
N GLU A 219 -13.83 -7.84 -4.85
CA GLU A 219 -13.02 -8.34 -3.72
C GLU A 219 -13.61 -7.92 -2.37
N LYS A 220 -14.06 -6.66 -2.26
CA LYS A 220 -14.73 -6.15 -1.04
C LYS A 220 -16.11 -6.78 -0.82
N ALA A 221 -16.91 -6.92 -1.87
CA ALA A 221 -18.22 -7.57 -1.81
C ALA A 221 -18.10 -9.03 -1.33
N MET A 222 -17.13 -9.78 -1.87
CA MET A 222 -16.85 -11.15 -1.43
C MET A 222 -16.39 -11.22 0.02
N LEU A 223 -15.56 -10.28 0.46
CA LEU A 223 -15.10 -10.22 1.86
C LEU A 223 -16.26 -9.96 2.83
N LEU A 224 -17.21 -9.08 2.48
CA LEU A 224 -18.41 -8.83 3.27
C LEU A 224 -19.36 -10.04 3.24
N HIS A 225 -19.49 -10.69 2.08
CA HIS A 225 -20.27 -11.93 1.95
C HIS A 225 -19.70 -13.04 2.85
N GLU A 226 -18.40 -13.29 2.81
CA GLU A 226 -17.74 -14.25 3.72
C GLU A 226 -17.98 -13.92 5.20
N GLU A 227 -17.96 -12.64 5.56
CA GLU A 227 -18.20 -12.21 6.94
C GLU A 227 -19.66 -12.42 7.38
N THR A 228 -20.63 -12.34 6.47
CA THR A 228 -22.04 -12.64 6.75
C THR A 228 -22.25 -14.11 7.13
N PHE A 229 -21.48 -15.01 6.53
CA PHE A 229 -21.53 -16.46 6.83
C PHE A 229 -20.48 -16.91 7.85
N ARG A 230 -19.86 -15.95 8.56
CA ARG A 230 -18.88 -16.30 9.59
C ARG A 230 -19.53 -17.03 10.74
N PRO A 231 -18.96 -18.16 11.21
CA PRO A 231 -19.50 -18.89 12.34
C PRO A 231 -19.66 -18.01 13.59
N ALA A 232 -20.79 -18.16 14.31
CA ALA A 232 -21.13 -17.32 15.47
C ALA A 232 -20.09 -17.39 16.61
N ASN A 233 -19.33 -18.48 16.70
CA ASN A 233 -18.27 -18.66 17.68
C ASN A 233 -16.94 -17.98 17.31
N LYS A 234 -16.86 -17.31 16.15
CA LYS A 234 -15.68 -16.54 15.75
C LYS A 234 -15.97 -15.04 15.87
N PRO A 235 -15.09 -14.26 16.49
CA PRO A 235 -15.27 -12.81 16.57
C PRO A 235 -15.34 -12.20 15.17
N ARG A 236 -16.17 -11.17 15.00
CA ARG A 236 -16.22 -10.40 13.74
C ARG A 236 -14.89 -9.69 13.50
N ARG A 237 -14.50 -9.58 12.24
CA ARG A 237 -13.30 -8.84 11.86
C ARG A 237 -13.47 -7.35 12.19
N ALA A 238 -12.43 -6.75 12.73
CA ALA A 238 -12.42 -5.31 13.00
C ALA A 238 -12.44 -4.47 11.70
N ARG A 239 -12.87 -3.22 11.81
CA ARG A 239 -12.82 -2.22 10.73
C ARG A 239 -13.61 -2.59 9.45
N MET A 240 -14.64 -3.43 9.56
CA MET A 240 -15.47 -3.82 8.40
C MET A 240 -16.30 -2.66 7.83
N ALA A 241 -16.65 -1.66 8.64
CA ALA A 241 -17.42 -0.49 8.21
C ALA A 241 -16.80 0.24 6.99
N ARG A 242 -15.47 0.27 6.89
CA ARG A 242 -14.77 0.89 5.75
C ARG A 242 -15.09 0.20 4.41
N HIS A 243 -15.34 -1.12 4.41
CA HIS A 243 -15.67 -1.84 3.18
C HIS A 243 -17.08 -1.54 2.70
N TYR A 244 -18.04 -1.33 3.61
CA TYR A 244 -19.39 -0.88 3.25
C TYR A 244 -19.36 0.52 2.64
N TYR A 245 -18.60 1.44 3.25
CA TYR A 245 -18.40 2.79 2.70
C TYR A 245 -17.80 2.73 1.28
N ASP A 246 -16.72 1.97 1.11
CA ASP A 246 -16.03 1.85 -0.18
C ASP A 246 -16.94 1.28 -1.28
N LEU A 247 -17.83 0.33 -0.95
CA LEU A 247 -18.79 -0.23 -1.90
C LEU A 247 -19.93 0.73 -2.25
N HIS A 248 -20.30 1.61 -1.32
CA HIS A 248 -21.38 2.59 -1.56
C HIS A 248 -20.90 3.73 -2.46
N THR A 249 -19.62 4.08 -2.42
CA THR A 249 -19.05 5.24 -3.11
C THR A 249 -18.29 4.89 -4.40
N SER A 250 -18.00 3.60 -4.67
CA SER A 250 -17.26 3.13 -5.87
C SER A 250 -18.17 2.54 -7.01
#